data_a99d13985875b354ba807a66b84ca362
#
_entry.id   a99d13985875b354ba807a66b84ca362
#
_cell.length_a   1.000
_cell.length_b   1.000
_cell.length_c   1.000
_cell.angle_alpha   90.00
_cell.angle_beta   90.00
_cell.angle_gamma   90.00
#
_symmetry.space_group_name_H-M   'P 1'
#
loop_
_entity.id
_entity.type
_entity.pdbx_description
1 polymer ?
#
loop_
_entity_poly.entity_id
_entity_poly.type
_entity_poly.pdbx_seq_one_letter_code
_entity_poly.pdbx_strand_id
1 'polypeptide(L)'
;MLDHLVYAGPDLAAAVARVADLTGVTPAPGGSHTGLGTANHLADLGAGMYLEVIGPDPAQPEPLAPRPFGIDALTEPALVAWAVRTPDLDATIAAARARGFDPGDPREMSRETAGGETLHWRLTPPTAPGSLRPFLIDWGSTPHPTTRGLPSLPLLMVTATHPDPASVHTATEALGLEFLVRRTEKASLTAALRTPDGRQVALS
;
A
#
# COMPACT_ATOMS: atom_id res chain seq x y z
N MET A 1 10.51 5.86 6.05
CA MET A 1 10.46 4.40 6.34
C MET A 1 9.26 3.80 5.62
N LEU A 2 9.27 2.48 5.31
CA LEU A 2 8.09 1.79 4.77
C LEU A 2 6.90 2.01 5.71
N ASP A 3 5.77 2.44 5.15
CA ASP A 3 4.51 2.63 5.88
C ASP A 3 3.59 1.43 5.71
N HIS A 4 3.24 1.11 4.47
CA HIS A 4 2.39 -0.03 4.16
C HIS A 4 2.65 -0.59 2.75
N LEU A 5 2.20 -1.82 2.58
CA LEU A 5 2.09 -2.50 1.29
C LEU A 5 0.63 -2.52 0.88
N VAL A 6 0.36 -2.34 -0.41
CA VAL A 6 -1.00 -2.36 -0.97
C VAL A 6 -1.21 -3.64 -1.76
N TYR A 7 -2.11 -4.50 -1.27
CA TYR A 7 -2.61 -5.68 -1.95
C TYR A 7 -4.01 -5.39 -2.47
N ALA A 8 -4.12 -5.18 -3.76
CA ALA A 8 -5.36 -4.78 -4.40
C ALA A 8 -6.02 -5.95 -5.14
N GLY A 9 -7.33 -5.96 -5.18
CA GLY A 9 -8.09 -6.96 -5.94
C GLY A 9 -9.34 -6.38 -6.59
N PRO A 10 -9.84 -7.01 -7.68
CA PRO A 10 -11.09 -6.61 -8.34
C PRO A 10 -12.32 -6.92 -7.48
N ASP A 11 -12.17 -7.75 -6.47
CA ASP A 11 -13.15 -8.09 -5.44
C ASP A 11 -12.46 -8.08 -4.08
N LEU A 12 -12.89 -7.17 -3.19
CA LEU A 12 -12.30 -7.00 -1.87
C LEU A 12 -12.43 -8.25 -1.00
N ALA A 13 -13.60 -8.90 -1.02
CA ALA A 13 -13.84 -10.08 -0.20
C ALA A 13 -12.94 -11.24 -0.65
N ALA A 14 -12.79 -11.44 -1.96
CA ALA A 14 -11.88 -12.45 -2.52
C ALA A 14 -10.41 -12.13 -2.18
N ALA A 15 -9.98 -10.86 -2.23
CA ALA A 15 -8.63 -10.46 -1.84
C ALA A 15 -8.35 -10.74 -0.35
N VAL A 16 -9.30 -10.42 0.53
CA VAL A 16 -9.21 -10.72 1.98
C VAL A 16 -9.15 -12.23 2.22
N ALA A 17 -10.03 -13.01 1.57
CA ALA A 17 -10.03 -14.46 1.69
C ALA A 17 -8.69 -15.06 1.21
N ARG A 18 -8.13 -14.55 0.10
CA ARG A 18 -6.84 -15.00 -0.41
C ARG A 18 -5.70 -14.79 0.58
N VAL A 19 -5.67 -13.64 1.27
CA VAL A 19 -4.68 -13.40 2.34
C VAL A 19 -4.91 -14.35 3.50
N ALA A 20 -6.16 -14.53 3.95
CA ALA A 20 -6.51 -15.42 5.05
C ALA A 20 -6.13 -16.88 4.76
N ASP A 21 -6.45 -17.38 3.57
CA ASP A 21 -6.14 -18.77 3.15
C ASP A 21 -4.62 -19.02 3.09
N LEU A 22 -3.87 -18.02 2.58
CA LEU A 22 -2.42 -18.13 2.46
C LEU A 22 -1.72 -18.07 3.81
N THR A 23 -2.19 -17.21 4.71
CA THR A 23 -1.45 -16.84 5.93
C THR A 23 -2.03 -17.39 7.23
N GLY A 24 -3.30 -17.80 7.22
CA GLY A 24 -4.07 -18.09 8.43
C GLY A 24 -4.49 -16.84 9.22
N VAL A 25 -4.28 -15.63 8.66
CA VAL A 25 -4.62 -14.35 9.29
C VAL A 25 -5.66 -13.63 8.45
N THR A 26 -6.83 -13.35 9.01
CA THR A 26 -7.85 -12.54 8.34
C THR A 26 -7.58 -11.05 8.65
N PRO A 27 -7.30 -10.21 7.64
CA PRO A 27 -7.16 -8.77 7.83
C PRO A 27 -8.45 -8.15 8.40
N ALA A 28 -8.30 -7.22 9.34
CA ALA A 28 -9.44 -6.56 10.00
C ALA A 28 -10.03 -5.44 9.11
N PRO A 29 -11.35 -5.19 9.16
CA PRO A 29 -11.96 -4.07 8.45
C PRO A 29 -11.29 -2.73 8.79
N GLY A 30 -10.90 -2.00 7.77
CA GLY A 30 -10.30 -0.67 7.90
C GLY A 30 -11.34 0.45 7.74
N GLY A 31 -12.04 0.47 6.62
CA GLY A 31 -13.10 1.43 6.32
C GLY A 31 -13.24 1.76 4.84
N SER A 32 -14.11 2.73 4.55
CA SER A 32 -14.47 3.16 3.20
C SER A 32 -13.78 4.45 2.82
N HIS A 33 -13.22 4.51 1.60
CA HIS A 33 -12.63 5.72 1.02
C HIS A 33 -13.73 6.46 0.25
N THR A 34 -14.37 7.41 0.91
CA THR A 34 -15.53 8.14 0.36
C THR A 34 -15.18 8.79 -0.98
N GLY A 35 -16.02 8.55 -1.99
CA GLY A 35 -15.86 9.11 -3.34
C GLY A 35 -14.83 8.39 -4.22
N LEU A 36 -14.04 7.43 -3.68
CA LEU A 36 -13.13 6.60 -4.47
C LEU A 36 -13.70 5.23 -4.83
N GLY A 37 -14.88 4.88 -4.31
CA GLY A 37 -15.53 3.59 -4.55
C GLY A 37 -14.70 2.39 -4.06
N THR A 38 -13.88 2.58 -3.01
CA THR A 38 -13.03 1.53 -2.43
C THR A 38 -13.20 1.43 -0.92
N ALA A 39 -12.99 0.23 -0.41
CA ALA A 39 -12.82 -0.05 1.01
C ALA A 39 -11.58 -0.90 1.24
N ASN A 40 -11.13 -0.99 2.48
CA ASN A 40 -9.94 -1.77 2.81
C ASN A 40 -10.08 -2.61 4.07
N HIS A 41 -9.20 -3.61 4.18
CA HIS A 41 -8.90 -4.38 5.37
C HIS A 41 -7.41 -4.30 5.67
N LEU A 42 -7.03 -4.39 6.95
CA LEU A 42 -5.67 -4.11 7.40
C LEU A 42 -5.11 -5.26 8.25
N ALA A 43 -3.80 -5.52 8.14
CA ALA A 43 -3.05 -6.41 9.01
C ALA A 43 -1.72 -5.76 9.42
N ASP A 44 -1.29 -5.96 10.66
CA ASP A 44 -0.03 -5.42 11.19
C ASP A 44 1.16 -6.23 10.68
N LEU A 45 2.05 -5.59 9.94
CA LEU A 45 3.29 -6.18 9.43
C LEU A 45 4.46 -6.08 10.43
N GLY A 46 4.24 -5.49 11.60
CA GLY A 46 5.26 -5.21 12.59
C GLY A 46 6.04 -3.92 12.31
N ALA A 47 6.82 -3.46 13.28
CA ALA A 47 7.65 -2.26 13.21
C ALA A 47 6.89 -0.99 12.75
N GLY A 48 5.59 -0.89 13.03
CA GLY A 48 4.76 0.23 12.62
C GLY A 48 4.41 0.25 11.12
N MET A 49 4.45 -0.90 10.46
CA MET A 49 4.03 -1.10 9.08
C MET A 49 2.74 -1.91 9.02
N TYR A 50 1.96 -1.78 7.94
CA TYR A 50 0.76 -2.60 7.75
C TYR A 50 0.58 -3.06 6.30
N LEU A 51 -0.22 -4.11 6.12
CA LEU A 51 -0.75 -4.54 4.84
C LEU A 51 -2.13 -3.91 4.67
N GLU A 52 -2.33 -3.18 3.59
CA GLU A 52 -3.62 -2.73 3.13
C GLU A 52 -4.14 -3.70 2.07
N VAL A 53 -5.24 -4.38 2.35
CA VAL A 53 -5.99 -5.15 1.36
C VAL A 53 -7.13 -4.27 0.88
N ILE A 54 -7.11 -3.84 -0.38
CA ILE A 54 -8.05 -2.85 -0.93
C ILE A 54 -8.77 -3.37 -2.17
N GLY A 55 -10.03 -2.99 -2.32
CA GLY A 55 -10.84 -3.34 -3.49
C GLY A 55 -12.09 -2.47 -3.60
N PRO A 56 -12.94 -2.73 -4.59
CA PRO A 56 -14.22 -2.03 -4.74
C PRO A 56 -15.06 -2.13 -3.47
N ASP A 57 -15.73 -1.04 -3.12
CA ASP A 57 -16.69 -0.96 -2.02
C ASP A 57 -18.11 -1.05 -2.58
N PRO A 58 -18.82 -2.18 -2.43
CA PRO A 58 -20.18 -2.32 -2.95
C PRO A 58 -21.22 -1.44 -2.24
N ALA A 59 -20.86 -0.85 -1.10
CA ALA A 59 -21.73 0.07 -0.39
C ALA A 59 -21.69 1.51 -0.95
N GLN A 60 -20.72 1.81 -1.83
CA GLN A 60 -20.59 3.11 -2.49
C GLN A 60 -21.11 3.04 -3.93
N PRO A 61 -21.60 4.17 -4.48
CA PRO A 61 -21.88 4.27 -5.91
C PRO A 61 -20.58 4.12 -6.71
N GLU A 62 -20.73 3.76 -7.99
CA GLU A 62 -19.59 3.72 -8.92
C GLU A 62 -18.90 5.09 -8.97
N PRO A 63 -17.57 5.17 -8.77
CA PRO A 63 -16.86 6.43 -8.77
C PRO A 63 -16.80 7.05 -10.17
N LEU A 64 -16.74 8.39 -10.24
CA LEU A 64 -16.63 9.12 -11.52
C LEU A 64 -15.25 8.99 -12.18
N ALA A 65 -14.23 8.62 -11.42
CA ALA A 65 -12.86 8.41 -11.89
C ALA A 65 -12.45 6.96 -11.63
N PRO A 66 -11.48 6.43 -12.39
CA PRO A 66 -10.93 5.09 -12.12
C PRO A 66 -10.45 4.96 -10.67
N ARG A 67 -10.69 3.78 -10.08
CA ARG A 67 -10.21 3.45 -8.74
C ARG A 67 -8.68 3.51 -8.67
N PRO A 68 -8.10 3.89 -7.52
CA PRO A 68 -6.65 3.95 -7.36
C PRO A 68 -6.01 2.58 -7.60
N PHE A 69 -4.68 2.58 -7.76
CA PHE A 69 -3.85 1.38 -7.93
C PHE A 69 -4.17 0.52 -9.16
N GLY A 70 -4.99 1.01 -10.10
CA GLY A 70 -5.39 0.25 -11.28
C GLY A 70 -6.36 -0.91 -10.98
N ILE A 71 -7.10 -0.84 -9.87
CA ILE A 71 -8.03 -1.89 -9.40
C ILE A 71 -8.98 -2.34 -10.51
N ASP A 72 -9.51 -1.41 -11.30
CA ASP A 72 -10.49 -1.71 -12.35
C ASP A 72 -9.92 -2.54 -13.52
N ALA A 73 -8.59 -2.65 -13.63
CA ALA A 73 -7.90 -3.46 -14.64
C ALA A 73 -7.36 -4.79 -14.09
N LEU A 74 -7.46 -5.02 -12.78
CA LEU A 74 -7.01 -6.27 -12.18
C LEU A 74 -7.96 -7.42 -12.53
N THR A 75 -7.40 -8.58 -12.81
CA THR A 75 -8.15 -9.84 -12.99
C THR A 75 -8.03 -10.77 -11.79
N GLU A 76 -7.02 -10.54 -10.96
CA GLU A 76 -6.76 -11.27 -9.72
C GLU A 76 -6.10 -10.34 -8.70
N PRO A 77 -6.17 -10.63 -7.39
CA PRO A 77 -5.51 -9.83 -6.38
C PRO A 77 -3.99 -9.91 -6.49
N ALA A 78 -3.32 -8.75 -6.30
CA ALA A 78 -1.86 -8.66 -6.35
C ALA A 78 -1.30 -7.55 -5.45
N LEU A 79 -0.02 -7.63 -5.08
CA LEU A 79 0.73 -6.51 -4.53
C LEU A 79 1.03 -5.50 -5.64
N VAL A 80 0.45 -4.31 -5.55
CA VAL A 80 0.47 -3.32 -6.64
C VAL A 80 1.25 -2.06 -6.32
N ALA A 81 1.41 -1.72 -5.03
CA ALA A 81 2.06 -0.49 -4.60
C ALA A 81 2.60 -0.60 -3.17
N TRP A 82 3.37 0.39 -2.77
CA TRP A 82 3.87 0.55 -1.42
C TRP A 82 4.07 2.03 -1.08
N ALA A 83 3.89 2.36 0.19
CA ALA A 83 3.96 3.72 0.70
C ALA A 83 5.18 3.92 1.60
N VAL A 84 5.70 5.14 1.57
CA VAL A 84 6.76 5.62 2.45
C VAL A 84 6.20 6.72 3.34
N ARG A 85 6.29 6.53 4.66
CA ARG A 85 5.86 7.54 5.63
C ARG A 85 6.92 8.61 5.82
N THR A 86 6.45 9.85 5.87
CA THR A 86 7.25 11.03 6.21
C THR A 86 6.49 11.90 7.21
N PRO A 87 7.19 12.60 8.12
CA PRO A 87 6.55 13.57 9.02
C PRO A 87 6.37 14.95 8.37
N ASP A 88 6.95 15.19 7.21
CA ASP A 88 6.85 16.43 6.44
C ASP A 88 6.82 16.10 4.95
N LEU A 89 5.59 16.03 4.43
CA LEU A 89 5.35 15.62 3.04
C LEU A 89 5.93 16.63 2.04
N ASP A 90 5.75 17.93 2.31
CA ASP A 90 6.18 18.97 1.38
C ASP A 90 7.71 19.05 1.27
N ALA A 91 8.42 19.01 2.40
CA ALA A 91 9.88 18.99 2.42
C ALA A 91 10.43 17.70 1.76
N THR A 92 9.77 16.54 1.98
CA THR A 92 10.18 15.27 1.38
C THR A 92 10.00 15.29 -0.14
N ILE A 93 8.88 15.83 -0.64
CA ILE A 93 8.63 15.99 -2.09
C ILE A 93 9.70 16.89 -2.70
N ALA A 94 9.98 18.04 -2.10
CA ALA A 94 11.00 18.97 -2.59
C ALA A 94 12.39 18.34 -2.66
N ALA A 95 12.78 17.59 -1.61
CA ALA A 95 14.06 16.89 -1.57
C ALA A 95 14.14 15.74 -2.60
N ALA A 96 13.05 15.00 -2.81
CA ALA A 96 12.99 13.93 -3.80
C ALA A 96 13.11 14.49 -5.24
N ARG A 97 12.40 15.59 -5.54
CA ARG A 97 12.48 16.28 -6.83
C ARG A 97 13.91 16.80 -7.13
N ALA A 98 14.58 17.34 -6.13
CA ALA A 98 15.97 17.79 -6.26
C ALA A 98 16.95 16.65 -6.56
N ARG A 99 16.58 15.40 -6.26
CA ARG A 99 17.35 14.18 -6.52
C ARG A 99 16.85 13.38 -7.73
N GLY A 100 15.95 13.95 -8.55
CA GLY A 100 15.49 13.36 -9.81
C GLY A 100 14.27 12.41 -9.68
N PHE A 101 13.62 12.37 -8.52
CA PHE A 101 12.36 11.66 -8.35
C PHE A 101 11.20 12.63 -8.06
N ASP A 102 10.21 12.67 -8.95
CA ASP A 102 8.97 13.40 -8.70
C ASP A 102 7.88 12.43 -8.22
N PRO A 103 7.50 12.48 -6.93
CA PRO A 103 6.41 11.64 -6.40
C PRO A 103 5.01 12.21 -6.72
N GLY A 104 4.91 13.35 -7.38
CA GLY A 104 3.66 14.08 -7.63
C GLY A 104 3.29 15.07 -6.54
N ASP A 105 2.21 15.80 -6.76
CA ASP A 105 1.71 16.80 -5.81
C ASP A 105 0.85 16.15 -4.72
N PRO A 106 0.94 16.64 -3.47
CA PRO A 106 0.22 16.07 -2.35
C PRO A 106 -1.30 16.32 -2.46
N ARG A 107 -2.09 15.39 -1.94
CA ARG A 107 -3.55 15.49 -1.85
C ARG A 107 -4.01 15.16 -0.44
N GLU A 108 -5.05 15.86 0.00
CA GLU A 108 -5.78 15.51 1.21
C GLU A 108 -6.62 14.25 0.96
N MET A 109 -6.59 13.35 1.90
CA MET A 109 -7.33 12.09 1.87
C MET A 109 -8.08 11.88 3.16
N SER A 110 -9.17 11.14 3.08
CA SER A 110 -9.91 10.72 4.26
C SER A 110 -10.53 9.34 4.08
N ARG A 111 -10.80 8.70 5.19
CA ARG A 111 -11.50 7.43 5.26
C ARG A 111 -12.38 7.39 6.50
N GLU A 112 -13.60 6.91 6.34
CA GLU A 112 -14.46 6.61 7.47
C GLU A 112 -14.16 5.21 8.00
N THR A 113 -13.91 5.09 9.30
CA THR A 113 -13.71 3.80 9.96
C THR A 113 -15.06 3.11 10.17
N ALA A 114 -15.05 1.79 10.42
CA ALA A 114 -16.25 1.05 10.79
C ALA A 114 -16.94 1.59 12.06
N GLY A 115 -16.25 2.36 12.90
CA GLY A 115 -16.78 3.04 14.09
C GLY A 115 -17.32 4.44 13.83
N GLY A 116 -17.35 4.92 12.57
CA GLY A 116 -17.85 6.26 12.19
C GLY A 116 -16.84 7.40 12.43
N GLU A 117 -15.60 7.10 12.80
CA GLU A 117 -14.54 8.11 12.92
C GLU A 117 -13.95 8.40 11.53
N THR A 118 -13.80 9.68 11.18
CA THR A 118 -13.10 10.06 9.95
C THR A 118 -11.62 10.29 10.23
N LEU A 119 -10.77 9.53 9.56
CA LEU A 119 -9.32 9.71 9.56
C LEU A 119 -8.93 10.62 8.39
N HIS A 120 -7.93 11.48 8.61
CA HIS A 120 -7.40 12.38 7.60
C HIS A 120 -5.89 12.20 7.47
N TRP A 121 -5.38 12.24 6.24
CA TRP A 121 -3.95 12.23 5.96
C TRP A 121 -3.68 12.94 4.63
N ARG A 122 -2.41 13.15 4.33
CA ARG A 122 -1.95 13.65 3.03
C ARG A 122 -1.11 12.57 2.35
N LEU A 123 -1.21 12.46 1.04
CA LEU A 123 -0.36 11.55 0.28
C LEU A 123 -0.07 12.10 -1.13
N THR A 124 1.02 11.64 -1.73
CA THR A 124 1.21 11.81 -3.18
C THR A 124 0.41 10.76 -3.93
N PRO A 125 -0.05 11.04 -5.16
CA PRO A 125 -0.78 10.05 -5.94
C PRO A 125 0.00 8.74 -6.06
N PRO A 126 -0.67 7.57 -6.00
CA PRO A 126 -0.04 6.31 -6.38
C PRO A 126 0.57 6.42 -7.77
N THR A 127 1.77 5.91 -7.94
CA THR A 127 2.43 5.88 -9.23
C THR A 127 1.73 4.92 -10.19
N ALA A 128 2.00 5.06 -11.50
CA ALA A 128 1.36 4.20 -12.50
C ALA A 128 1.52 2.71 -12.15
N PRO A 129 0.50 1.86 -12.39
CA PRO A 129 0.57 0.44 -12.14
C PRO A 129 1.84 -0.19 -12.74
N GLY A 130 2.50 -1.04 -11.97
CA GLY A 130 3.74 -1.70 -12.38
C GLY A 130 5.00 -0.85 -12.33
N SER A 131 4.94 0.46 -12.02
CA SER A 131 6.14 1.29 -11.88
C SER A 131 6.97 0.94 -10.64
N LEU A 132 6.33 0.38 -9.62
CA LEU A 132 6.90 -0.01 -8.31
C LEU A 132 7.64 1.10 -7.56
N ARG A 133 7.51 2.34 -8.02
CA ARG A 133 8.00 3.52 -7.27
C ARG A 133 7.04 3.80 -6.12
N PRO A 134 7.55 4.14 -4.92
CA PRO A 134 6.69 4.40 -3.78
C PRO A 134 5.91 5.71 -3.94
N PHE A 135 4.75 5.76 -3.31
CA PHE A 135 4.10 7.03 -3.00
C PHE A 135 4.40 7.42 -1.55
N LEU A 136 4.22 8.71 -1.24
CA LEU A 136 4.50 9.26 0.09
C LEU A 136 3.22 9.47 0.86
N ILE A 137 3.26 9.24 2.17
CA ILE A 137 2.14 9.48 3.07
C ILE A 137 2.58 10.20 4.34
N ASP A 138 1.77 11.17 4.76
CA ASP A 138 1.91 11.90 6.02
C ASP A 138 0.58 11.81 6.78
N TRP A 139 0.62 11.17 7.94
CA TRP A 139 -0.53 10.99 8.81
C TRP A 139 -0.86 12.23 9.65
N GLY A 140 0.03 13.25 9.67
CA GLY A 140 -0.14 14.44 10.50
C GLY A 140 -0.39 14.07 11.96
N SER A 141 -1.51 14.53 12.50
CA SER A 141 -1.96 14.20 13.87
C SER A 141 -2.84 12.96 13.97
N THR A 142 -3.19 12.32 12.84
CA THR A 142 -4.04 11.13 12.82
C THR A 142 -3.27 9.93 13.38
N PRO A 143 -3.81 9.21 14.37
CA PRO A 143 -3.19 8.00 14.90
C PRO A 143 -2.99 6.97 13.80
N HIS A 144 -1.75 6.45 13.70
CA HIS A 144 -1.39 5.47 12.68
C HIS A 144 -2.22 4.18 12.81
N PRO A 145 -2.64 3.53 11.70
CA PRO A 145 -3.48 2.32 11.75
C PRO A 145 -2.97 1.20 12.65
N THR A 146 -1.66 1.02 12.75
CA THR A 146 -1.05 -0.03 13.60
C THR A 146 -1.28 0.17 15.10
N THR A 147 -1.72 1.35 15.55
CA THR A 147 -2.07 1.60 16.96
C THR A 147 -3.43 1.04 17.36
N ARG A 148 -4.18 0.47 16.41
CA ARG A 148 -5.57 0.03 16.59
C ARG A 148 -5.74 -1.47 16.84
N GLY A 149 -4.65 -2.21 17.13
CA GLY A 149 -4.71 -3.64 17.46
C GLY A 149 -5.03 -4.52 16.24
N LEU A 150 -4.41 -4.25 15.11
CA LEU A 150 -4.59 -5.05 13.89
C LEU A 150 -4.10 -6.49 14.06
N PRO A 151 -4.69 -7.47 13.33
CA PRO A 151 -4.18 -8.84 13.29
C PRO A 151 -2.71 -8.87 12.85
N SER A 152 -1.88 -9.61 13.59
CA SER A 152 -0.43 -9.64 13.36
C SER A 152 -0.07 -10.58 12.21
N LEU A 153 0.70 -10.08 11.24
CA LEU A 153 1.22 -10.79 10.08
C LEU A 153 2.63 -10.27 9.75
N PRO A 154 3.66 -10.62 10.53
CA PRO A 154 4.98 -10.00 10.45
C PRO A 154 5.62 -10.10 9.07
N LEU A 155 6.08 -8.96 8.55
CA LEU A 155 6.86 -8.85 7.33
C LEU A 155 8.31 -9.26 7.60
N LEU A 156 8.82 -10.17 6.79
CA LEU A 156 10.22 -10.61 6.84
C LEU A 156 11.07 -9.85 5.82
N MET A 157 10.54 -9.66 4.61
CA MET A 157 11.25 -9.02 3.52
C MET A 157 10.26 -8.58 2.43
N VAL A 158 10.59 -7.48 1.75
CA VAL A 158 9.96 -7.09 0.47
C VAL A 158 11.03 -7.12 -0.61
N THR A 159 10.69 -7.69 -1.75
CA THR A 159 11.52 -7.67 -2.95
C THR A 159 10.70 -7.26 -4.16
N ALA A 160 11.39 -6.75 -5.18
CA ALA A 160 10.76 -6.39 -6.44
C ALA A 160 11.51 -6.97 -7.62
N THR A 161 10.76 -7.18 -8.70
CA THR A 161 11.33 -7.40 -10.03
C THR A 161 10.79 -6.33 -10.98
N HIS A 162 11.63 -5.82 -11.89
CA HIS A 162 11.22 -4.77 -12.83
C HIS A 162 12.03 -4.86 -14.13
N PRO A 163 11.42 -4.56 -15.31
CA PRO A 163 12.18 -4.49 -16.57
C PRO A 163 13.28 -3.42 -16.57
N ASP A 164 13.01 -2.32 -15.88
CA ASP A 164 13.98 -1.24 -15.66
C ASP A 164 14.18 -0.98 -14.16
N PRO A 165 15.07 -1.73 -13.47
CA PRO A 165 15.36 -1.52 -12.05
C PRO A 165 15.87 -0.12 -11.73
N ALA A 166 16.58 0.54 -12.67
CA ALA A 166 17.15 1.85 -12.44
C ALA A 166 16.08 2.91 -12.13
N SER A 167 14.91 2.82 -12.77
CA SER A 167 13.79 3.73 -12.51
C SER A 167 13.25 3.62 -11.09
N VAL A 168 13.28 2.41 -10.50
CA VAL A 168 12.87 2.18 -9.11
C VAL A 168 13.96 2.64 -8.15
N HIS A 169 15.25 2.32 -8.45
CA HIS A 169 16.39 2.74 -7.64
C HIS A 169 16.50 4.26 -7.55
N THR A 170 16.32 4.99 -8.65
CA THR A 170 16.29 6.46 -8.62
C THR A 170 15.28 6.99 -7.59
N ALA A 171 14.08 6.41 -7.53
CA ALA A 171 13.06 6.83 -6.57
C ALA A 171 13.44 6.47 -5.13
N THR A 172 13.93 5.25 -4.90
CA THR A 172 14.29 4.79 -3.55
C THR A 172 15.53 5.51 -3.01
N GLU A 173 16.55 5.74 -3.83
CA GLU A 173 17.75 6.50 -3.46
C GLU A 173 17.43 7.97 -3.16
N ALA A 174 16.54 8.58 -3.96
CA ALA A 174 16.08 9.95 -3.69
C ALA A 174 15.41 10.09 -2.32
N LEU A 175 14.77 9.00 -1.83
CA LEU A 175 14.11 8.92 -0.53
C LEU A 175 15.03 8.37 0.58
N GLY A 176 16.30 8.06 0.28
CA GLY A 176 17.23 7.48 1.23
C GLY A 176 16.88 6.05 1.66
N LEU A 177 16.30 5.28 0.76
CA LEU A 177 15.85 3.90 1.02
C LEU A 177 16.71 2.89 0.27
N GLU A 178 17.04 1.79 0.92
CA GLU A 178 17.58 0.60 0.27
C GLU A 178 16.42 -0.33 -0.12
N PHE A 179 16.35 -0.70 -1.39
CA PHE A 179 15.29 -1.56 -1.89
C PHE A 179 15.83 -2.52 -2.96
N LEU A 180 15.64 -3.82 -2.73
CA LEU A 180 16.15 -4.85 -3.64
C LEU A 180 15.23 -5.00 -4.85
N VAL A 181 15.73 -4.64 -6.03
CA VAL A 181 15.02 -4.81 -7.30
C VAL A 181 15.89 -5.65 -8.25
N ARG A 182 15.33 -6.71 -8.79
CA ARG A 182 16.00 -7.56 -9.80
C ARG A 182 15.42 -7.27 -11.19
N ARG A 183 16.25 -7.39 -12.22
CA ARG A 183 15.80 -7.26 -13.60
C ARG A 183 15.06 -8.52 -14.04
N THR A 184 13.84 -8.35 -14.54
CA THR A 184 13.01 -9.40 -15.18
C THR A 184 12.14 -8.77 -16.27
N GLU A 185 11.40 -9.59 -17.03
CA GLU A 185 10.50 -9.10 -18.06
C GLU A 185 9.23 -8.41 -17.51
N LYS A 186 8.83 -8.74 -16.28
CA LYS A 186 7.61 -8.23 -15.66
C LYS A 186 7.90 -7.57 -14.32
N ALA A 187 7.21 -6.45 -14.06
CA ALA A 187 7.21 -5.81 -12.76
C ALA A 187 6.39 -6.66 -11.77
N SER A 188 6.93 -6.86 -10.56
CA SER A 188 6.23 -7.55 -9.47
C SER A 188 6.79 -7.10 -8.13
N LEU A 189 5.92 -6.99 -7.13
CA LEU A 189 6.26 -6.92 -5.71
C LEU A 189 6.03 -8.27 -5.06
N THR A 190 6.87 -8.64 -4.10
CA THR A 190 6.68 -9.85 -3.30
C THR A 190 7.03 -9.57 -1.86
N ALA A 191 6.10 -9.86 -0.95
CA ALA A 191 6.29 -9.79 0.49
C ALA A 191 6.45 -11.20 1.06
N ALA A 192 7.57 -11.47 1.72
CA ALA A 192 7.73 -12.65 2.55
C ALA A 192 7.14 -12.36 3.93
N LEU A 193 6.17 -13.15 4.35
CA LEU A 193 5.41 -12.98 5.58
C LEU A 193 5.59 -14.18 6.49
N ARG A 194 5.50 -13.97 7.82
CA ARG A 194 5.50 -15.06 8.81
C ARG A 194 4.10 -15.33 9.29
N THR A 195 3.64 -16.55 9.11
CA THR A 195 2.33 -17.02 9.59
C THR A 195 2.34 -17.29 11.09
N PRO A 196 1.17 -17.35 11.77
CA PRO A 196 1.09 -17.65 13.20
C PRO A 196 1.69 -19.00 13.60
N ASP A 197 1.68 -19.99 12.72
CA ASP A 197 2.31 -21.30 12.90
C ASP A 197 3.83 -21.33 12.58
N GLY A 198 4.42 -20.16 12.30
CA GLY A 198 5.85 -19.97 12.07
C GLY A 198 6.34 -20.24 10.65
N ARG A 199 5.47 -20.66 9.72
CA ARG A 199 5.82 -20.82 8.29
C ARG A 199 6.14 -19.47 7.65
N GLN A 200 6.90 -19.51 6.56
CA GLN A 200 7.07 -18.37 5.66
C GLN A 200 6.21 -18.58 4.41
N VAL A 201 5.50 -17.54 4.03
CA VAL A 201 4.69 -17.52 2.81
C VAL A 201 5.02 -16.28 1.99
N ALA A 202 4.83 -16.35 0.68
CA ALA A 202 5.02 -15.23 -0.22
C ALA A 202 3.67 -14.71 -0.71
N LEU A 203 3.44 -13.41 -0.55
CA LEU A 203 2.33 -12.67 -1.12
C LEU A 203 2.87 -11.82 -2.27
N SER A 204 2.30 -11.95 -3.45
CA SER A 204 2.71 -11.20 -4.65
C SER A 204 1.53 -10.58 -5.37
#